data_6401026251a7832d3268b16b527327dc
#
_entry.id   6401026251a7832d3268b16b527327dc
#
_cell.length_a   1.000
_cell.length_b   1.000
_cell.length_c   1.000
_cell.angle_alpha   90.00
_cell.angle_beta   90.00
_cell.angle_gamma   90.00
#
_symmetry.space_group_name_H-M   'P 1'
#
loop_
_entity.id
_entity.type
_entity.pdbx_description
1 polymer ?
#
loop_
_entity_poly.entity_id
_entity_poly.type
_entity_poly.pdbx_seq_one_letter_code
_entity_poly.pdbx_strand_id
1 'polypeptide(L)'
;MTAFELTRRDALAGLAASTALPFLSSPAFAQATAADAQANALLDSIAENLLRFYPQTATSLGIDKDARAAMRAQLDDRSGLTQQRIAQTLRADLARANAIDVAGLSHSTRTSVEVVRSAYTTALEGFRLPYGDVPVGSWRNTPYVVIQNVGAYLDIPRFLDSEHQIATAADAEAYLARLADFPQQLDNETGRVMMARYKGLIPPAFLIDKALTQLQASAKSAREGGGLVESIERRTREKNIPGNWAARARAIAQKEVAPALERQIAELTLQRGMAKNDPGMWAQPSGDEYYRWALKASTTTTLSPDEIHNIGREELRALQGRMDPILRSLGYTNGTVGERMQALGKDSRYKFAPGDKGRAEIMAFIQERVRIIRTKLPQMFNTLVKGNLEVRRLPPEEEPGAPGAYGGAGSIDGTIPGKFWINLRTTELHTKFDLPDLTHHEAIPGHVWQGEYANKLPLIRTLLSFGAYSEGWALYAQQLADEFGVYDDFPAGRLGYLQGLAFRACRLVVDTGLHSKRWTREQGVRFFVDENGSKAEEVASEVDRYCSWPGQACGYKIGHTAINRERDKAKAALGARYDIKAYNDAVVLGGNVPMDVLAKNVDDYVARTRA
;
A
#
# COMPACT_ATOMS: atom_id res chain seq x y z
N MET A 1 -4.43 -61.48 34.81
CA MET A 1 -3.15 -61.37 35.53
C MET A 1 -2.69 -59.95 35.39
N THR A 2 -3.00 -59.23 36.41
CA THR A 2 -2.39 -58.08 37.10
C THR A 2 -1.76 -56.96 36.26
N ALA A 3 -2.49 -55.88 36.23
CA ALA A 3 -2.05 -54.53 35.92
C ALA A 3 -1.07 -54.02 36.99
N PHE A 4 -0.05 -53.27 36.58
CA PHE A 4 0.77 -52.42 37.46
C PHE A 4 0.53 -50.96 37.06
N GLU A 5 -0.14 -50.24 37.93
CA GLU A 5 -0.22 -48.77 37.92
C GLU A 5 1.08 -48.21 38.52
N LEU A 6 1.75 -47.34 37.76
CA LEU A 6 2.86 -46.50 38.27
C LEU A 6 2.34 -45.10 38.57
N THR A 7 2.42 -44.71 39.83
CA THR A 7 1.97 -43.44 40.34
C THR A 7 3.00 -42.31 40.06
N ARG A 8 2.53 -41.09 39.95
CA ARG A 8 3.27 -39.85 39.67
C ARG A 8 4.35 -39.43 40.68
N ARG A 9 4.73 -40.30 41.62
CA ARG A 9 5.69 -40.00 42.70
C ARG A 9 7.10 -40.59 42.52
N ASP A 10 7.30 -41.50 41.58
CA ASP A 10 8.58 -42.24 41.47
C ASP A 10 9.51 -41.67 40.34
N ALA A 11 9.19 -40.52 39.78
CA ALA A 11 10.00 -39.88 38.72
C ALA A 11 10.92 -38.76 39.22
N LEU A 12 11.16 -38.61 40.52
CA LEU A 12 11.95 -37.49 41.09
C LEU A 12 13.22 -37.91 41.84
N ALA A 13 13.75 -39.08 41.58
CA ALA A 13 15.03 -39.48 42.18
C ALA A 13 15.92 -40.18 41.13
N GLY A 14 16.76 -39.44 40.46
CA GLY A 14 17.83 -39.99 39.62
C GLY A 14 18.03 -39.21 38.31
N LEU A 15 18.85 -38.16 38.38
CA LEU A 15 19.82 -37.76 37.35
C LEU A 15 20.49 -36.44 37.74
N ALA A 16 21.40 -36.52 38.65
CA ALA A 16 22.47 -35.54 38.77
C ALA A 16 23.73 -36.19 38.20
N ALA A 17 24.07 -35.89 36.94
CA ALA A 17 25.43 -35.85 36.41
C ALA A 17 25.42 -35.36 34.96
N SER A 18 25.84 -34.10 34.81
CA SER A 18 26.76 -33.58 33.79
C SER A 18 26.54 -33.94 32.33
N THR A 19 26.20 -32.93 31.54
CA THR A 19 27.12 -32.40 30.51
C THR A 19 26.61 -31.02 30.11
N ALA A 20 27.41 -29.99 30.39
CA ALA A 20 27.18 -28.63 29.88
C ALA A 20 27.42 -28.62 28.37
N LEU A 21 26.35 -28.66 27.60
CA LEU A 21 26.33 -28.19 26.22
C LEU A 21 26.17 -26.67 26.26
N PRO A 22 26.98 -25.90 25.54
CA PRO A 22 26.74 -24.47 25.46
C PRO A 22 25.39 -24.23 24.78
N PHE A 23 24.42 -23.73 25.52
CA PHE A 23 23.25 -23.09 24.94
C PHE A 23 23.76 -21.97 24.05
N LEU A 24 23.67 -22.15 22.73
CA LEU A 24 23.73 -21.07 21.78
C LEU A 24 22.61 -20.10 22.19
N SER A 25 23.03 -19.01 22.81
CA SER A 25 22.18 -17.91 23.19
C SER A 25 21.41 -17.47 21.95
N SER A 26 20.11 -17.67 21.95
CA SER A 26 19.17 -16.92 21.11
C SER A 26 19.58 -15.44 21.17
N PRO A 27 19.44 -14.66 20.08
CA PRO A 27 19.79 -13.25 20.11
C PRO A 27 19.03 -12.63 21.28
N ALA A 28 19.77 -12.22 22.30
CA ALA A 28 19.24 -11.60 23.49
C ALA A 28 18.38 -10.40 23.04
N PHE A 29 17.09 -10.42 23.36
CA PHE A 29 16.34 -9.18 23.49
C PHE A 29 17.09 -8.38 24.55
N ALA A 30 17.88 -7.42 24.11
CA ALA A 30 18.59 -6.53 25.00
C ALA A 30 17.53 -5.92 25.93
N GLN A 31 17.73 -6.08 27.22
CA GLN A 31 16.86 -5.54 28.24
C GLN A 31 16.72 -4.03 27.96
N ALA A 32 15.49 -3.53 27.74
CA ALA A 32 15.27 -2.15 27.36
C ALA A 32 15.95 -1.23 28.39
N THR A 33 16.77 -0.32 27.90
CA THR A 33 17.40 0.69 28.77
C THR A 33 16.33 1.68 29.27
N ALA A 34 16.63 2.44 30.31
CA ALA A 34 15.74 3.51 30.78
C ALA A 34 15.47 4.54 29.67
N ALA A 35 16.45 4.78 28.80
CA ALA A 35 16.30 5.65 27.63
C ALA A 35 15.33 5.04 26.59
N ASP A 36 15.41 3.74 26.30
CA ASP A 36 14.46 3.05 25.43
C ASP A 36 13.03 3.14 25.99
N ALA A 37 12.86 2.90 27.30
CA ALA A 37 11.54 2.98 27.95
C ALA A 37 10.92 4.38 27.81
N GLN A 38 11.70 5.43 28.02
CA GLN A 38 11.24 6.82 27.86
C GLN A 38 10.89 7.14 26.40
N ALA A 39 11.73 6.73 25.44
CA ALA A 39 11.48 6.95 24.02
C ALA A 39 10.24 6.19 23.56
N ASN A 40 10.06 4.93 23.95
CA ASN A 40 8.89 4.13 23.60
C ASN A 40 7.60 4.72 24.19
N ALA A 41 7.59 5.21 25.45
CA ALA A 41 6.43 5.89 26.03
C ALA A 41 6.04 7.16 25.23
N LEU A 42 7.03 7.90 24.70
CA LEU A 42 6.75 9.02 23.81
C LEU A 42 6.15 8.53 22.46
N LEU A 43 6.72 7.49 21.87
CA LEU A 43 6.23 6.92 20.60
C LEU A 43 4.79 6.38 20.73
N ASP A 44 4.45 5.77 21.86
CA ASP A 44 3.08 5.34 22.16
C ASP A 44 2.13 6.54 22.29
N SER A 45 2.56 7.60 22.96
CA SER A 45 1.80 8.86 23.05
C SER A 45 1.55 9.47 21.66
N ILE A 46 2.54 9.44 20.77
CA ILE A 46 2.44 9.92 19.39
C ILE A 46 1.46 9.05 18.60
N ALA A 47 1.52 7.73 18.76
CA ALA A 47 0.58 6.80 18.11
C ALA A 47 -0.87 7.08 18.54
N GLU A 48 -1.12 7.31 19.84
CA GLU A 48 -2.45 7.67 20.34
C GLU A 48 -2.93 9.03 19.80
N ASN A 49 -2.04 9.99 19.62
CA ASN A 49 -2.39 11.28 19.00
C ASN A 49 -2.87 11.10 17.56
N LEU A 50 -2.20 10.23 16.78
CA LEU A 50 -2.62 9.91 15.41
C LEU A 50 -3.97 9.20 15.38
N LEU A 51 -4.19 8.18 16.22
CA LEU A 51 -5.46 7.45 16.27
C LEU A 51 -6.66 8.33 16.63
N ARG A 52 -6.47 9.40 17.40
CA ARG A 52 -7.54 10.37 17.68
C ARG A 52 -8.00 11.14 16.43
N PHE A 53 -7.11 11.36 15.47
CA PHE A 53 -7.45 11.99 14.19
C PHE A 53 -7.94 10.99 13.15
N TYR A 54 -7.52 9.72 13.27
CA TYR A 54 -7.81 8.65 12.34
C TYR A 54 -8.46 7.44 13.03
N PRO A 55 -9.67 7.61 13.65
CA PRO A 55 -10.35 6.56 14.38
C PRO A 55 -10.73 5.37 13.47
N GLN A 56 -10.94 5.59 12.17
CA GLN A 56 -11.18 4.51 11.20
C GLN A 56 -9.98 3.55 11.14
N THR A 57 -8.75 4.05 11.27
CA THR A 57 -7.54 3.23 11.33
C THR A 57 -7.52 2.30 12.54
N ALA A 58 -8.02 2.74 13.71
CA ALA A 58 -8.15 1.86 14.87
C ALA A 58 -9.08 0.67 14.61
N THR A 59 -10.16 0.89 13.87
CA THR A 59 -11.09 -0.18 13.45
C THR A 59 -10.45 -1.12 12.44
N SER A 60 -9.78 -0.58 11.41
CA SER A 60 -9.09 -1.39 10.40
C SER A 60 -8.01 -2.29 11.00
N LEU A 61 -7.33 -1.82 12.03
CA LEU A 61 -6.34 -2.60 12.79
C LEU A 61 -6.94 -3.55 13.83
N GLY A 62 -8.26 -3.47 14.11
CA GLY A 62 -8.94 -4.28 15.11
C GLY A 62 -8.61 -3.91 16.56
N ILE A 63 -8.12 -2.67 16.81
CA ILE A 63 -7.68 -2.17 18.11
C ILE A 63 -8.64 -1.13 18.73
N ASP A 64 -9.82 -0.95 18.15
CA ASP A 64 -10.92 -0.09 18.64
C ASP A 64 -11.68 -0.73 19.81
N LYS A 65 -10.94 -1.15 20.84
CA LYS A 65 -11.41 -1.88 22.03
C LYS A 65 -10.93 -1.18 23.29
N ASP A 66 -11.48 -1.55 24.43
CA ASP A 66 -11.08 -1.06 25.75
C ASP A 66 -11.04 0.48 25.80
N ALA A 67 -9.91 1.09 26.06
CA ALA A 67 -9.73 2.54 26.12
C ALA A 67 -10.04 3.26 24.77
N ARG A 68 -10.02 2.52 23.65
CA ARG A 68 -10.31 3.04 22.30
C ARG A 68 -11.70 2.67 21.81
N ALA A 69 -12.54 2.03 22.62
CA ALA A 69 -13.87 1.53 22.21
C ALA A 69 -14.77 2.62 21.59
N ALA A 70 -14.65 3.87 22.03
CA ALA A 70 -15.39 4.98 21.46
C ALA A 70 -15.06 5.26 19.98
N MET A 71 -13.85 4.90 19.51
CA MET A 71 -13.42 5.10 18.12
C MET A 71 -14.25 4.27 17.14
N ARG A 72 -14.86 3.17 17.60
CA ARG A 72 -15.70 2.30 16.77
C ARG A 72 -16.91 3.00 16.16
N ALA A 73 -17.40 4.08 16.77
CA ALA A 73 -18.54 4.84 16.29
C ALA A 73 -18.16 6.15 15.58
N GLN A 74 -16.86 6.40 15.37
CA GLN A 74 -16.35 7.67 14.80
C GLN A 74 -15.82 7.46 13.39
N LEU A 75 -16.00 8.48 12.54
CA LEU A 75 -15.30 8.66 11.27
C LEU A 75 -14.13 9.62 11.46
N ASP A 76 -13.20 9.62 10.50
CA ASP A 76 -12.14 10.61 10.40
C ASP A 76 -12.76 11.98 10.07
N ASP A 77 -12.44 13.02 10.84
CA ASP A 77 -12.93 14.38 10.57
C ASP A 77 -12.16 15.01 9.39
N ARG A 78 -12.86 15.21 8.29
CA ARG A 78 -12.32 15.73 7.02
C ARG A 78 -12.40 17.26 6.89
N SER A 79 -12.65 17.97 7.99
CA SER A 79 -12.74 19.43 8.00
C SER A 79 -11.39 20.11 7.85
N GLY A 80 -11.39 21.33 7.30
CA GLY A 80 -10.19 22.18 7.25
C GLY A 80 -9.65 22.55 8.63
N LEU A 81 -10.50 22.60 9.65
CA LEU A 81 -10.09 22.86 11.03
C LEU A 81 -9.27 21.68 11.59
N THR A 82 -9.70 20.46 11.32
CA THR A 82 -8.97 19.27 11.75
C THR A 82 -7.63 19.16 11.06
N GLN A 83 -7.51 19.53 9.77
CA GLN A 83 -6.20 19.61 9.10
C GLN A 83 -5.23 20.56 9.84
N GLN A 84 -5.71 21.70 10.33
CA GLN A 84 -4.89 22.63 11.13
C GLN A 84 -4.48 22.03 12.48
N ARG A 85 -5.40 21.34 13.17
CA ARG A 85 -5.13 20.66 14.44
C ARG A 85 -4.11 19.53 14.28
N ILE A 86 -4.21 18.74 13.20
CA ILE A 86 -3.21 17.74 12.85
C ILE A 86 -1.84 18.41 12.74
N ALA A 87 -1.69 19.43 11.88
CA ALA A 87 -0.43 20.12 11.70
C ALA A 87 0.15 20.69 13.00
N GLN A 88 -0.70 21.21 13.89
CA GLN A 88 -0.27 21.70 15.21
C GLN A 88 0.25 20.57 16.10
N THR A 89 -0.47 19.44 16.17
CA THR A 89 -0.07 18.26 16.93
C THR A 89 1.24 17.68 16.41
N LEU A 90 1.38 17.56 15.09
CA LEU A 90 2.63 17.07 14.49
C LEU A 90 3.84 17.95 14.83
N ARG A 91 3.67 19.30 14.89
CA ARG A 91 4.77 20.20 15.30
C ARG A 91 5.20 19.94 16.74
N ALA A 92 4.24 19.79 17.65
CA ALA A 92 4.52 19.51 19.05
C ALA A 92 5.19 18.13 19.23
N ASP A 93 4.68 17.13 18.58
CA ASP A 93 5.21 15.76 18.64
C ASP A 93 6.60 15.66 18.00
N LEU A 94 6.84 16.33 16.86
CA LEU A 94 8.15 16.40 16.24
C LEU A 94 9.18 17.08 17.11
N ALA A 95 8.80 18.18 17.80
CA ALA A 95 9.69 18.85 18.74
C ALA A 95 10.10 17.92 19.89
N ARG A 96 9.16 17.13 20.46
CA ARG A 96 9.43 16.12 21.48
C ARG A 96 10.33 15.00 20.94
N ALA A 97 10.05 14.49 19.75
CA ALA A 97 10.86 13.46 19.11
C ALA A 97 12.29 13.93 18.80
N ASN A 98 12.45 15.20 18.39
CA ASN A 98 13.78 15.78 18.12
C ASN A 98 14.61 15.98 19.39
N ALA A 99 13.98 16.14 20.56
CA ALA A 99 14.66 16.26 21.84
C ALA A 99 15.24 14.93 22.38
N ILE A 100 14.89 13.77 21.77
CA ILE A 100 15.44 12.48 22.17
C ILE A 100 16.89 12.37 21.70
N ASP A 101 17.80 12.05 22.61
CA ASP A 101 19.14 11.58 22.23
C ASP A 101 19.05 10.11 21.76
N VAL A 102 19.34 9.90 20.49
CA VAL A 102 19.26 8.57 19.86
C VAL A 102 20.52 7.72 20.03
N ALA A 103 21.62 8.29 20.53
CA ALA A 103 22.91 7.58 20.65
C ALA A 103 22.86 6.42 21.63
N GLY A 104 22.06 6.54 22.70
CA GLY A 104 21.89 5.50 23.73
C GLY A 104 20.75 4.52 23.50
N LEU A 105 20.02 4.63 22.38
CA LEU A 105 18.86 3.79 22.10
C LEU A 105 19.24 2.48 21.39
N SER A 106 18.44 1.45 21.65
CA SER A 106 18.46 0.23 20.85
C SER A 106 18.16 0.54 19.38
N HIS A 107 18.63 -0.30 18.47
CA HIS A 107 18.40 -0.14 17.03
C HIS A 107 16.91 0.04 16.70
N SER A 108 16.02 -0.78 17.28
CA SER A 108 14.57 -0.72 17.02
C SER A 108 13.93 0.59 17.48
N THR A 109 14.25 1.04 18.69
CA THR A 109 13.72 2.29 19.25
C THR A 109 14.23 3.50 18.47
N ARG A 110 15.55 3.53 18.18
CA ARG A 110 16.16 4.56 17.34
C ARG A 110 15.49 4.65 15.97
N THR A 111 15.31 3.52 15.28
CA THR A 111 14.61 3.47 13.98
C THR A 111 13.20 4.05 14.09
N SER A 112 12.46 3.75 15.15
CA SER A 112 11.10 4.27 15.35
C SER A 112 11.08 5.79 15.56
N VAL A 113 12.04 6.36 16.29
CA VAL A 113 12.20 7.82 16.45
C VAL A 113 12.54 8.49 15.12
N GLU A 114 13.47 7.91 14.35
CA GLU A 114 13.86 8.43 13.03
C GLU A 114 12.69 8.40 12.03
N VAL A 115 11.87 7.34 12.05
CA VAL A 115 10.65 7.24 11.24
C VAL A 115 9.67 8.37 11.55
N VAL A 116 9.42 8.66 12.83
CA VAL A 116 8.55 9.77 13.24
C VAL A 116 9.13 11.11 12.76
N ARG A 117 10.43 11.34 12.95
CA ARG A 117 11.11 12.57 12.52
C ARG A 117 10.96 12.78 11.01
N SER A 118 11.22 11.76 10.22
CA SER A 118 11.11 11.83 8.75
C SER A 118 9.66 12.07 8.29
N ALA A 119 8.72 11.26 8.78
CA ALA A 119 7.30 11.36 8.42
C ALA A 119 6.71 12.74 8.76
N TYR A 120 6.96 13.22 9.98
CA TYR A 120 6.38 14.46 10.45
C TYR A 120 7.02 15.69 9.81
N THR A 121 8.31 15.66 9.56
CA THR A 121 8.99 16.73 8.80
C THR A 121 8.38 16.86 7.41
N THR A 122 8.27 15.75 6.70
CA THR A 122 7.72 15.74 5.33
C THR A 122 6.25 16.15 5.30
N ALA A 123 5.42 15.66 6.24
CA ALA A 123 4.02 16.06 6.34
C ALA A 123 3.87 17.56 6.63
N LEU A 124 4.66 18.10 7.56
CA LEU A 124 4.63 19.53 7.91
C LEU A 124 5.06 20.46 6.76
N GLU A 125 5.96 20.00 5.88
CA GLU A 125 6.25 20.71 4.63
C GLU A 125 5.01 20.77 3.73
N GLY A 126 4.26 19.66 3.59
CA GLY A 126 3.02 19.60 2.83
C GLY A 126 1.93 20.50 3.38
N PHE A 127 1.79 20.58 4.71
CA PHE A 127 0.82 21.46 5.35
C PHE A 127 1.09 22.97 5.16
N ARG A 128 2.24 23.36 4.62
CA ARG A 128 2.52 24.75 4.21
C ARG A 128 1.91 25.09 2.86
N LEU A 129 1.62 24.09 2.05
CA LEU A 129 1.01 24.28 0.75
C LEU A 129 -0.46 24.66 0.88
N PRO A 130 -1.00 25.47 -0.03
CA PRO A 130 -2.30 26.12 0.20
C PRO A 130 -3.50 25.19 -0.03
N TYR A 131 -3.31 23.93 -0.41
CA TYR A 131 -4.39 23.00 -0.79
C TYR A 131 -3.96 21.55 -0.66
N GLY A 132 -4.95 20.65 -0.83
CA GLY A 132 -4.75 19.21 -0.88
C GLY A 132 -4.87 18.51 0.45
N ASP A 133 -4.68 17.20 0.43
CA ASP A 133 -4.59 16.34 1.59
C ASP A 133 -3.15 15.89 1.82
N VAL A 134 -2.74 15.95 3.09
CA VAL A 134 -1.43 15.52 3.55
C VAL A 134 -1.63 14.38 4.54
N PRO A 135 -1.76 13.12 4.10
CA PRO A 135 -1.81 11.98 5.01
C PRO A 135 -0.43 11.77 5.65
N VAL A 136 -0.43 11.67 6.98
CA VAL A 136 0.82 11.55 7.75
C VAL A 136 1.42 10.17 7.59
N GLY A 137 2.65 10.10 7.06
CA GLY A 137 3.31 8.82 6.79
C GLY A 137 2.52 7.93 5.84
N SER A 138 1.74 8.51 4.95
CA SER A 138 0.99 7.80 3.92
C SER A 138 1.60 8.04 2.55
N TRP A 139 1.23 7.20 1.62
CA TRP A 139 1.72 7.13 0.25
C TRP A 139 0.78 7.73 -0.80
N ARG A 140 -0.30 8.43 -0.39
CA ARG A 140 -1.31 8.98 -1.28
C ARG A 140 -1.61 10.43 -0.98
N ASN A 141 -0.62 11.30 -1.21
CA ASN A 141 -0.85 12.74 -1.18
C ASN A 141 -1.63 13.17 -2.43
N THR A 142 -2.62 14.04 -2.27
CA THR A 142 -3.44 14.51 -3.38
C THR A 142 -3.65 16.01 -3.31
N PRO A 143 -3.55 16.72 -4.45
CA PRO A 143 -3.93 18.13 -4.50
C PRO A 143 -5.46 18.32 -4.43
N TYR A 144 -6.23 17.31 -4.82
CA TYR A 144 -7.68 17.37 -4.97
C TYR A 144 -8.37 16.59 -3.86
N VAL A 145 -9.19 17.26 -3.07
CA VAL A 145 -9.91 16.67 -1.91
C VAL A 145 -10.99 15.69 -2.34
N VAL A 146 -11.65 15.97 -3.47
CA VAL A 146 -12.68 15.10 -4.06
C VAL A 146 -12.40 14.96 -5.55
N ILE A 147 -12.12 13.74 -6.00
CA ILE A 147 -11.92 13.38 -7.40
C ILE A 147 -12.23 11.88 -7.60
N GLN A 148 -12.10 11.33 -8.80
CA GLN A 148 -12.51 9.97 -9.17
C GLN A 148 -11.92 8.81 -8.31
N ASN A 149 -10.89 9.04 -7.54
CA ASN A 149 -10.24 8.04 -6.67
C ASN A 149 -9.94 8.57 -5.25
N VAL A 150 -10.50 9.73 -4.89
CA VAL A 150 -10.34 10.37 -3.58
C VAL A 150 -11.67 10.98 -3.15
N GLY A 151 -12.00 10.82 -1.88
CA GLY A 151 -13.14 11.48 -1.24
C GLY A 151 -13.96 10.55 -0.35
N ALA A 152 -14.63 11.15 0.59
CA ALA A 152 -15.52 10.47 1.54
C ALA A 152 -16.56 9.59 0.84
N TYR A 153 -17.04 10.02 -0.34
CA TYR A 153 -18.06 9.31 -1.12
C TYR A 153 -17.60 7.91 -1.60
N LEU A 154 -16.29 7.66 -1.67
CA LEU A 154 -15.69 6.36 -1.99
C LEU A 154 -15.21 5.62 -0.73
N ASP A 155 -14.49 6.34 0.12
CA ASP A 155 -13.76 5.73 1.24
C ASP A 155 -14.70 5.25 2.33
N ILE A 156 -15.71 6.06 2.71
CA ILE A 156 -16.60 5.73 3.84
C ILE A 156 -17.51 4.54 3.50
N PRO A 157 -18.17 4.44 2.34
CA PRO A 157 -18.94 3.25 1.98
C PRO A 157 -18.09 1.97 1.96
N ARG A 158 -16.91 2.02 1.35
CA ARG A 158 -15.98 0.87 1.34
C ARG A 158 -15.55 0.47 2.74
N PHE A 159 -15.16 1.43 3.58
CA PHE A 159 -14.77 1.18 4.96
C PHE A 159 -15.92 0.56 5.78
N LEU A 160 -17.12 1.08 5.67
CA LEU A 160 -18.29 0.57 6.37
C LEU A 160 -18.66 -0.85 5.94
N ASP A 161 -18.51 -1.19 4.66
CA ASP A 161 -18.82 -2.52 4.16
C ASP A 161 -17.72 -3.55 4.50
N SER A 162 -16.44 -3.22 4.28
CA SER A 162 -15.35 -4.20 4.31
C SER A 162 -14.56 -4.23 5.63
N GLU A 163 -14.46 -3.13 6.37
CA GLU A 163 -13.58 -3.00 7.53
C GLU A 163 -14.33 -2.87 8.87
N HIS A 164 -15.48 -2.20 8.88
CA HIS A 164 -16.33 -2.11 10.07
C HIS A 164 -16.98 -3.45 10.36
N GLN A 165 -16.54 -4.16 11.40
CA GLN A 165 -17.08 -5.46 11.77
C GLN A 165 -18.46 -5.33 12.42
N ILE A 166 -19.42 -6.21 12.04
CA ILE A 166 -20.74 -6.34 12.68
C ILE A 166 -20.86 -7.77 13.24
N ALA A 167 -20.68 -7.92 14.54
CA ALA A 167 -20.83 -9.17 15.27
C ALA A 167 -21.93 -9.09 16.34
N THR A 168 -22.26 -7.88 16.80
CA THR A 168 -23.21 -7.61 17.88
C THR A 168 -24.15 -6.45 17.52
N ALA A 169 -25.22 -6.25 18.29
CA ALA A 169 -26.10 -5.10 18.16
C ALA A 169 -25.35 -3.76 18.41
N ALA A 170 -24.36 -3.75 19.31
CA ALA A 170 -23.53 -2.58 19.54
C ALA A 170 -22.70 -2.20 18.31
N ASP A 171 -22.21 -3.18 17.55
CA ASP A 171 -21.50 -2.91 16.29
C ASP A 171 -22.44 -2.34 15.22
N ALA A 172 -23.66 -2.83 15.14
CA ALA A 172 -24.68 -2.29 14.24
C ALA A 172 -25.09 -0.84 14.62
N GLU A 173 -25.17 -0.52 15.92
CA GLU A 173 -25.35 0.87 16.39
C GLU A 173 -24.16 1.76 16.00
N ALA A 174 -22.94 1.28 16.18
CA ALA A 174 -21.73 2.01 15.78
C ALA A 174 -21.68 2.24 14.25
N TYR A 175 -22.12 1.27 13.45
CA TYR A 175 -22.28 1.45 12.00
C TYR A 175 -23.27 2.58 11.68
N LEU A 176 -24.43 2.60 12.33
CA LEU A 176 -25.44 3.66 12.13
C LEU A 176 -24.95 5.03 12.60
N ALA A 177 -24.17 5.09 13.69
CA ALA A 177 -23.57 6.34 14.14
C ALA A 177 -22.59 6.91 13.08
N ARG A 178 -21.74 6.07 12.51
CA ARG A 178 -20.84 6.45 11.39
C ARG A 178 -21.62 6.84 10.13
N LEU A 179 -22.69 6.11 9.82
CA LEU A 179 -23.53 6.44 8.68
C LEU A 179 -24.23 7.81 8.86
N ALA A 180 -24.63 8.16 10.09
CA ALA A 180 -25.20 9.46 10.43
C ALA A 180 -24.18 10.60 10.41
N ASP A 181 -22.90 10.32 10.63
CA ASP A 181 -21.81 11.31 10.50
C ASP A 181 -21.33 11.50 9.05
N PHE A 182 -21.58 10.54 8.17
CA PHE A 182 -21.12 10.58 6.78
C PHE A 182 -21.54 11.86 6.01
N PRO A 183 -22.77 12.37 6.11
CA PRO A 183 -23.16 13.65 5.47
C PRO A 183 -22.28 14.82 5.91
N GLN A 184 -21.90 14.89 7.19
CA GLN A 184 -21.02 15.93 7.71
C GLN A 184 -19.63 15.85 7.06
N GLN A 185 -19.10 14.63 6.85
CA GLN A 185 -17.79 14.46 6.21
C GLN A 185 -17.83 14.84 4.73
N LEU A 186 -18.92 14.56 4.03
CA LEU A 186 -19.15 15.04 2.66
C LEU A 186 -19.21 16.58 2.59
N ASP A 187 -19.91 17.22 3.51
CA ASP A 187 -20.03 18.68 3.58
C ASP A 187 -18.70 19.34 3.96
N ASN A 188 -17.93 18.73 4.87
CA ASN A 188 -16.57 19.17 5.22
C ASN A 188 -15.65 19.17 3.99
N GLU A 189 -15.67 18.10 3.20
CA GLU A 189 -14.92 18.05 1.94
C GLU A 189 -15.44 19.04 0.91
N THR A 190 -16.75 19.19 0.75
CA THR A 190 -17.37 20.15 -0.17
C THR A 190 -16.92 21.58 0.14
N GLY A 191 -16.88 21.95 1.44
CA GLY A 191 -16.34 23.24 1.86
C GLY A 191 -14.86 23.42 1.50
N ARG A 192 -14.03 22.39 1.62
CA ARG A 192 -12.62 22.42 1.22
C ARG A 192 -12.43 22.51 -0.29
N VAL A 193 -13.25 21.78 -1.05
CA VAL A 193 -13.29 21.84 -2.52
C VAL A 193 -13.65 23.25 -3.00
N MET A 194 -14.65 23.86 -2.38
CA MET A 194 -15.05 25.25 -2.65
C MET A 194 -13.90 26.22 -2.35
N MET A 195 -13.23 26.07 -1.22
CA MET A 195 -12.08 26.93 -0.85
C MET A 195 -10.90 26.73 -1.81
N ALA A 196 -10.66 25.50 -2.30
CA ALA A 196 -9.64 25.22 -3.31
C ALA A 196 -9.97 25.93 -4.64
N ARG A 197 -11.23 25.91 -5.06
CA ARG A 197 -11.72 26.64 -6.25
C ARG A 197 -11.46 28.16 -6.14
N TYR A 198 -11.73 28.77 -4.99
CA TYR A 198 -11.43 30.19 -4.78
C TYR A 198 -9.94 30.52 -4.87
N LYS A 199 -9.08 29.55 -4.62
CA LYS A 199 -7.62 29.67 -4.80
C LYS A 199 -7.17 29.37 -6.24
N GLY A 200 -8.09 29.06 -7.14
CA GLY A 200 -7.81 28.70 -8.53
C GLY A 200 -7.36 27.27 -8.76
N LEU A 201 -7.43 26.42 -7.75
CA LEU A 201 -7.15 24.99 -7.89
C LEU A 201 -8.40 24.29 -8.45
N ILE A 202 -8.31 23.85 -9.69
CA ILE A 202 -9.38 23.14 -10.40
C ILE A 202 -8.81 21.89 -11.06
N PRO A 203 -9.35 20.69 -10.73
CA PRO A 203 -8.91 19.46 -11.36
C PRO A 203 -9.11 19.46 -12.87
N PRO A 204 -8.36 18.65 -13.64
CA PRO A 204 -8.61 18.44 -15.05
C PRO A 204 -10.05 17.96 -15.33
N ALA A 205 -10.65 18.48 -16.40
CA ALA A 205 -12.05 18.23 -16.72
C ALA A 205 -12.40 16.74 -16.81
N PHE A 206 -11.54 15.92 -17.44
CA PHE A 206 -11.76 14.49 -17.58
C PHE A 206 -11.77 13.73 -16.23
N LEU A 207 -11.10 14.23 -15.20
CA LEU A 207 -11.15 13.66 -13.85
C LEU A 207 -12.44 14.04 -13.13
N ILE A 208 -12.87 15.31 -13.28
CA ILE A 208 -14.15 15.78 -12.71
C ILE A 208 -15.32 15.01 -13.33
N ASP A 209 -15.31 14.77 -14.64
CA ASP A 209 -16.35 14.00 -15.33
C ASP A 209 -16.50 12.58 -14.75
N LYS A 210 -15.37 11.92 -14.46
CA LYS A 210 -15.37 10.61 -13.79
C LYS A 210 -15.93 10.68 -12.37
N ALA A 211 -15.49 11.67 -11.59
CA ALA A 211 -15.98 11.87 -10.22
C ALA A 211 -17.48 12.16 -10.20
N LEU A 212 -17.99 13.02 -11.10
CA LEU A 212 -19.41 13.32 -11.22
C LEU A 212 -20.23 12.07 -11.54
N THR A 213 -19.76 11.23 -12.47
CA THR A 213 -20.42 9.95 -12.81
C THR A 213 -20.53 9.05 -11.58
N GLN A 214 -19.47 8.91 -10.80
CA GLN A 214 -19.44 8.09 -9.58
C GLN A 214 -20.33 8.69 -8.47
N LEU A 215 -20.26 10.00 -8.24
CA LEU A 215 -21.10 10.70 -7.26
C LEU A 215 -22.59 10.59 -7.58
N GLN A 216 -22.98 10.72 -8.85
CA GLN A 216 -24.36 10.54 -9.29
C GLN A 216 -24.85 9.11 -9.04
N ALA A 217 -24.02 8.10 -9.29
CA ALA A 217 -24.32 6.71 -8.96
C ALA A 217 -24.49 6.51 -7.44
N SER A 218 -23.59 7.09 -6.63
CA SER A 218 -23.65 7.03 -5.16
C SER A 218 -24.91 7.74 -4.62
N ALA A 219 -25.27 8.89 -5.15
CA ALA A 219 -26.49 9.61 -4.75
C ALA A 219 -27.77 8.83 -5.13
N LYS A 220 -27.77 8.19 -6.30
CA LYS A 220 -28.87 7.29 -6.71
C LYS A 220 -28.99 6.10 -5.75
N SER A 221 -27.87 5.41 -5.45
CA SER A 221 -27.82 4.28 -4.53
C SER A 221 -28.33 4.68 -3.13
N ALA A 222 -27.92 5.84 -2.61
CA ALA A 222 -28.40 6.33 -1.32
C ALA A 222 -29.92 6.59 -1.30
N ARG A 223 -30.49 7.13 -2.37
CA ARG A 223 -31.95 7.34 -2.50
C ARG A 223 -32.73 6.02 -2.59
N GLU A 224 -32.20 5.05 -3.30
CA GLU A 224 -32.84 3.75 -3.52
C GLU A 224 -32.67 2.80 -2.34
N GLY A 225 -31.75 3.09 -1.42
CA GLY A 225 -31.43 2.26 -0.26
C GLY A 225 -30.57 1.05 -0.59
N GLY A 226 -29.73 1.18 -1.62
CA GLY A 226 -28.69 0.21 -1.99
C GLY A 226 -27.41 0.36 -1.16
N GLY A 227 -26.42 -0.45 -1.48
CA GLY A 227 -25.07 -0.38 -0.93
C GLY A 227 -25.00 -0.42 0.59
N LEU A 228 -24.94 0.74 1.23
CA LEU A 228 -24.81 0.88 2.69
C LEU A 228 -25.97 0.26 3.47
N VAL A 229 -27.21 0.37 2.96
CA VAL A 229 -28.39 -0.24 3.59
C VAL A 229 -28.37 -1.75 3.43
N GLU A 230 -28.04 -2.23 2.25
CA GLU A 230 -27.93 -3.67 1.96
C GLU A 230 -26.81 -4.33 2.78
N SER A 231 -25.69 -3.63 2.97
CA SER A 231 -24.57 -4.12 3.78
C SER A 231 -24.97 -4.41 5.22
N ILE A 232 -25.56 -3.43 5.92
CA ILE A 232 -25.99 -3.66 7.31
C ILE A 232 -27.13 -4.68 7.41
N GLU A 233 -28.10 -4.65 6.47
CA GLU A 233 -29.21 -5.61 6.45
C GLU A 233 -28.72 -7.03 6.28
N ARG A 234 -27.87 -7.30 5.30
CA ARG A 234 -27.30 -8.61 5.02
C ARG A 234 -26.51 -9.13 6.23
N ARG A 235 -25.59 -8.31 6.74
CA ARG A 235 -24.65 -8.70 7.80
C ARG A 235 -25.33 -8.92 9.15
N THR A 236 -26.34 -8.11 9.51
CA THR A 236 -27.13 -8.32 10.74
C THR A 236 -28.02 -9.55 10.64
N ARG A 237 -28.59 -9.82 9.45
CA ARG A 237 -29.37 -11.05 9.19
C ARG A 237 -28.52 -12.31 9.27
N GLU A 238 -27.35 -12.33 8.65
CA GLU A 238 -26.39 -13.45 8.69
C GLU A 238 -25.95 -13.80 10.11
N LYS A 239 -25.88 -12.81 10.99
CA LYS A 239 -25.49 -12.97 12.41
C LYS A 239 -26.68 -13.09 13.36
N ASN A 240 -27.92 -13.11 12.84
CA ASN A 240 -29.15 -13.15 13.64
C ASN A 240 -29.21 -12.01 14.69
N ILE A 241 -28.78 -10.80 14.34
CA ILE A 241 -28.82 -9.62 15.22
C ILE A 241 -30.20 -8.96 15.08
N PRO A 242 -31.08 -9.04 16.10
CA PRO A 242 -32.41 -8.45 16.03
C PRO A 242 -32.32 -6.92 16.06
N GLY A 243 -33.18 -6.25 15.28
CA GLY A 243 -33.28 -4.79 15.25
C GLY A 243 -33.85 -4.25 13.93
N ASN A 244 -34.13 -2.95 13.92
CA ASN A 244 -34.68 -2.25 12.76
C ASN A 244 -33.56 -1.54 11.96
N TRP A 245 -32.48 -2.27 11.68
CA TRP A 245 -31.22 -1.74 11.15
C TRP A 245 -31.37 -1.16 9.75
N ALA A 246 -31.94 -1.93 8.83
CA ALA A 246 -32.13 -1.52 7.43
C ALA A 246 -33.02 -0.27 7.31
N ALA A 247 -34.14 -0.19 8.05
CA ALA A 247 -35.03 0.96 7.99
C ALA A 247 -34.38 2.23 8.55
N ARG A 248 -33.58 2.12 9.62
CA ARG A 248 -32.82 3.24 10.19
C ARG A 248 -31.72 3.70 9.20
N ALA A 249 -30.95 2.77 8.66
CA ALA A 249 -29.93 3.07 7.66
C ALA A 249 -30.55 3.74 6.41
N ARG A 250 -31.67 3.24 5.93
CA ARG A 250 -32.41 3.81 4.80
C ARG A 250 -32.86 5.24 5.08
N ALA A 251 -33.37 5.52 6.26
CA ALA A 251 -33.80 6.85 6.64
C ALA A 251 -32.63 7.85 6.59
N ILE A 252 -31.45 7.48 7.13
CA ILE A 252 -30.24 8.31 7.08
C ILE A 252 -29.76 8.48 5.64
N ALA A 253 -29.65 7.38 4.88
CA ALA A 253 -29.17 7.40 3.51
C ALA A 253 -30.02 8.34 2.62
N GLN A 254 -31.34 8.22 2.70
CA GLN A 254 -32.28 9.02 1.88
C GLN A 254 -32.36 10.48 2.31
N LYS A 255 -32.44 10.76 3.62
CA LYS A 255 -32.74 12.11 4.13
C LYS A 255 -31.49 12.96 4.36
N GLU A 256 -30.30 12.34 4.51
CA GLU A 256 -29.09 13.04 4.92
C GLU A 256 -27.95 12.80 3.95
N VAL A 257 -27.59 11.53 3.64
CA VAL A 257 -26.47 11.22 2.74
C VAL A 257 -26.74 11.67 1.30
N ALA A 258 -27.90 11.33 0.73
CA ALA A 258 -28.21 11.70 -0.64
C ALA A 258 -28.19 13.22 -0.87
N PRO A 259 -28.80 14.07 -0.01
CA PRO A 259 -28.69 15.53 -0.15
C PRO A 259 -27.26 16.06 -0.01
N ALA A 260 -26.41 15.46 0.85
CA ALA A 260 -25.01 15.87 0.98
C ALA A 260 -24.20 15.55 -0.29
N LEU A 261 -24.41 14.37 -0.88
CA LEU A 261 -23.84 14.03 -2.19
C LEU A 261 -24.31 15.00 -3.31
N GLU A 262 -25.57 15.43 -3.28
CA GLU A 262 -26.09 16.40 -4.24
C GLU A 262 -25.41 17.77 -4.12
N ARG A 263 -25.12 18.23 -2.90
CA ARG A 263 -24.35 19.47 -2.67
C ARG A 263 -22.94 19.34 -3.22
N GLN A 264 -22.29 18.19 -3.03
CA GLN A 264 -20.95 17.93 -3.56
C GLN A 264 -20.95 17.85 -5.10
N ILE A 265 -21.97 17.21 -5.71
CA ILE A 265 -22.19 17.20 -7.16
C ILE A 265 -22.36 18.63 -7.70
N ALA A 266 -23.12 19.47 -7.02
CA ALA A 266 -23.34 20.85 -7.44
C ALA A 266 -22.04 21.65 -7.47
N GLU A 267 -21.18 21.53 -6.43
CA GLU A 267 -19.87 22.21 -6.39
C GLU A 267 -18.93 21.68 -7.49
N LEU A 268 -18.83 20.35 -7.68
CA LEU A 268 -18.00 19.81 -8.76
C LEU A 268 -18.50 20.18 -10.15
N THR A 269 -19.81 20.33 -10.34
CA THR A 269 -20.40 20.80 -11.59
C THR A 269 -19.99 22.24 -11.89
N LEU A 270 -19.95 23.12 -10.88
CA LEU A 270 -19.41 24.47 -11.01
C LEU A 270 -17.93 24.43 -11.42
N GLN A 271 -17.11 23.62 -10.77
CA GLN A 271 -15.71 23.46 -11.13
C GLN A 271 -15.55 22.93 -12.56
N ARG A 272 -16.40 21.98 -12.97
CA ARG A 272 -16.35 21.42 -14.33
C ARG A 272 -16.53 22.48 -15.41
N GLY A 273 -17.38 23.48 -15.17
CA GLY A 273 -17.57 24.62 -16.07
C GLY A 273 -16.33 25.52 -16.23
N MET A 274 -15.38 25.45 -15.29
CA MET A 274 -14.15 26.23 -15.28
C MET A 274 -12.92 25.38 -15.67
N ALA A 275 -13.05 24.06 -15.69
CA ALA A 275 -11.95 23.13 -15.82
C ALA A 275 -11.35 23.10 -17.23
N LYS A 276 -10.04 22.91 -17.30
CA LYS A 276 -9.27 22.62 -18.52
C LYS A 276 -8.86 21.15 -18.53
N ASN A 277 -8.18 20.71 -19.61
CA ASN A 277 -7.68 19.33 -19.73
C ASN A 277 -6.18 19.20 -19.45
N ASP A 278 -5.56 20.24 -18.89
CA ASP A 278 -4.14 20.19 -18.50
C ASP A 278 -3.93 19.18 -17.36
N PRO A 279 -3.21 18.07 -17.57
CA PRO A 279 -3.16 16.97 -16.61
C PRO A 279 -2.17 17.18 -15.46
N GLY A 280 -1.22 18.12 -15.63
CA GLY A 280 -0.06 18.26 -14.75
C GLY A 280 -0.21 19.36 -13.70
N MET A 281 0.56 19.21 -12.61
CA MET A 281 0.61 20.21 -11.53
C MET A 281 1.12 21.58 -11.99
N TRP A 282 1.93 21.65 -13.03
CA TRP A 282 2.41 22.92 -13.62
C TRP A 282 1.26 23.87 -14.02
N ALA A 283 0.06 23.35 -14.24
CA ALA A 283 -1.14 24.15 -14.57
C ALA A 283 -1.88 24.66 -13.33
N GLN A 284 -1.47 24.27 -12.11
CA GLN A 284 -2.14 24.59 -10.85
C GLN A 284 -1.35 25.68 -10.08
N PRO A 285 -2.02 26.47 -9.22
CA PRO A 285 -1.35 27.46 -8.38
C PRO A 285 -0.27 26.80 -7.50
N SER A 286 0.95 27.34 -7.46
CA SER A 286 2.10 26.74 -6.75
C SER A 286 2.36 25.26 -7.11
N GLY A 287 1.96 24.84 -8.31
CA GLY A 287 1.95 23.43 -8.70
C GLY A 287 3.34 22.81 -8.78
N ASP A 288 4.35 23.56 -9.21
CA ASP A 288 5.75 23.09 -9.24
C ASP A 288 6.29 22.83 -7.82
N GLU A 289 5.92 23.67 -6.84
CA GLU A 289 6.30 23.48 -5.44
C GLU A 289 5.59 22.26 -4.85
N TYR A 290 4.28 22.15 -5.12
CA TYR A 290 3.49 20.99 -4.72
C TYR A 290 4.08 19.70 -5.30
N TYR A 291 4.42 19.67 -6.58
CA TYR A 291 4.92 18.47 -7.22
C TYR A 291 6.29 18.03 -6.65
N ARG A 292 7.21 18.98 -6.42
CA ARG A 292 8.49 18.64 -5.76
C ARG A 292 8.30 18.06 -4.36
N TRP A 293 7.38 18.63 -3.58
CA TRP A 293 7.02 18.07 -2.29
C TRP A 293 6.36 16.67 -2.42
N ALA A 294 5.43 16.51 -3.33
CA ALA A 294 4.74 15.24 -3.56
C ALA A 294 5.69 14.12 -3.98
N LEU A 295 6.68 14.41 -4.83
CA LEU A 295 7.77 13.48 -5.16
C LEU A 295 8.57 13.11 -3.91
N LYS A 296 9.02 14.10 -3.12
CA LYS A 296 9.74 13.85 -1.87
C LYS A 296 8.92 12.98 -0.91
N ALA A 297 7.65 13.29 -0.72
CA ALA A 297 6.76 12.53 0.16
C ALA A 297 6.54 11.09 -0.33
N SER A 298 6.40 10.89 -1.63
CA SER A 298 6.12 9.58 -2.23
C SER A 298 7.37 8.71 -2.40
N THR A 299 8.52 9.31 -2.68
CA THR A 299 9.78 8.58 -2.88
C THR A 299 10.65 8.51 -1.62
N THR A 300 10.39 9.38 -0.64
CA THR A 300 11.21 9.62 0.55
C THR A 300 12.69 9.91 0.20
N THR A 301 12.90 10.57 -0.96
CA THR A 301 14.21 11.01 -1.45
C THR A 301 14.17 12.50 -1.81
N THR A 302 15.34 13.07 -2.07
CA THR A 302 15.49 14.48 -2.50
C THR A 302 15.70 14.62 -4.01
N LEU A 303 15.44 13.56 -4.78
CA LEU A 303 15.62 13.56 -6.23
C LEU A 303 14.68 14.57 -6.90
N SER A 304 15.22 15.33 -7.84
CA SER A 304 14.46 16.25 -8.67
C SER A 304 13.60 15.52 -9.71
N PRO A 305 12.56 16.17 -10.27
CA PRO A 305 11.78 15.60 -11.37
C PRO A 305 12.63 15.16 -12.56
N ASP A 306 13.69 15.93 -12.90
CA ASP A 306 14.58 15.61 -14.02
C ASP A 306 15.45 14.38 -13.75
N GLU A 307 15.98 14.24 -12.55
CA GLU A 307 16.73 13.05 -12.13
C GLU A 307 15.83 11.80 -12.18
N ILE A 308 14.61 11.88 -11.64
CA ILE A 308 13.65 10.77 -11.66
C ILE A 308 13.28 10.40 -13.11
N HIS A 309 13.04 11.39 -13.98
CA HIS A 309 12.74 11.16 -15.39
C HIS A 309 13.89 10.42 -16.10
N ASN A 310 15.12 10.85 -15.88
CA ASN A 310 16.30 10.25 -16.49
C ASN A 310 16.53 8.81 -15.96
N ILE A 311 16.41 8.59 -14.64
CA ILE A 311 16.46 7.25 -14.05
C ILE A 311 15.41 6.34 -14.73
N GLY A 312 14.18 6.83 -14.93
CA GLY A 312 13.14 6.07 -15.61
C GLY A 312 13.53 5.65 -17.03
N ARG A 313 14.11 6.56 -17.80
CA ARG A 313 14.54 6.29 -19.17
C ARG A 313 15.75 5.32 -19.25
N GLU A 314 16.69 5.44 -18.34
CA GLU A 314 17.87 4.57 -18.27
C GLU A 314 17.49 3.15 -17.87
N GLU A 315 16.69 3.02 -16.83
CA GLU A 315 16.18 1.73 -16.36
C GLU A 315 15.34 1.02 -17.43
N LEU A 316 14.47 1.76 -18.11
CA LEU A 316 13.64 1.22 -19.18
C LEU A 316 14.51 0.63 -20.31
N ARG A 317 15.52 1.39 -20.76
CA ARG A 317 16.46 0.91 -21.80
C ARG A 317 17.23 -0.34 -21.35
N ALA A 318 17.69 -0.36 -20.11
CA ALA A 318 18.40 -1.52 -19.55
C ALA A 318 17.48 -2.76 -19.49
N LEU A 319 16.23 -2.59 -19.08
CA LEU A 319 15.23 -3.67 -19.02
C LEU A 319 14.86 -4.17 -20.42
N GLN A 320 14.63 -3.27 -21.36
CA GLN A 320 14.38 -3.65 -22.77
C GLN A 320 15.58 -4.42 -23.37
N GLY A 321 16.81 -4.04 -23.03
CA GLY A 321 18.03 -4.78 -23.41
C GLY A 321 18.07 -6.22 -22.85
N ARG A 322 17.52 -6.45 -21.65
CA ARG A 322 17.37 -7.79 -21.05
C ARG A 322 16.21 -8.58 -21.69
N MET A 323 15.13 -7.93 -22.11
CA MET A 323 13.95 -8.54 -22.72
C MET A 323 14.23 -8.98 -24.17
N ASP A 324 15.01 -8.21 -24.95
CA ASP A 324 15.26 -8.46 -26.37
C ASP A 324 15.75 -9.89 -26.69
N PRO A 325 16.81 -10.42 -26.05
CA PRO A 325 17.30 -11.76 -26.35
C PRO A 325 16.27 -12.86 -25.99
N ILE A 326 15.48 -12.67 -24.93
CA ILE A 326 14.45 -13.63 -24.53
C ILE A 326 13.30 -13.63 -25.54
N LEU A 327 12.84 -12.45 -25.97
CA LEU A 327 11.81 -12.34 -27.02
C LEU A 327 12.25 -13.02 -28.31
N ARG A 328 13.49 -12.79 -28.75
CA ARG A 328 14.06 -13.47 -29.96
C ARG A 328 14.09 -14.97 -29.81
N SER A 329 14.51 -15.49 -28.65
CA SER A 329 14.56 -16.93 -28.41
C SER A 329 13.17 -17.59 -28.44
N LEU A 330 12.11 -16.83 -28.14
CA LEU A 330 10.72 -17.30 -28.21
C LEU A 330 10.06 -17.09 -29.59
N GLY A 331 10.81 -16.56 -30.58
CA GLY A 331 10.34 -16.35 -31.95
C GLY A 331 9.75 -14.95 -32.22
N TYR A 332 9.77 -14.04 -31.27
CA TYR A 332 9.32 -12.64 -31.49
C TYR A 332 10.52 -11.79 -31.91
N THR A 333 10.73 -11.64 -33.22
CA THR A 333 11.94 -11.02 -33.79
C THR A 333 11.71 -9.64 -34.41
N ASN A 334 10.48 -9.29 -34.80
CA ASN A 334 10.16 -8.10 -35.57
C ASN A 334 9.58 -6.98 -34.69
N GLY A 335 10.01 -5.76 -34.93
CA GLY A 335 9.52 -4.57 -34.24
C GLY A 335 10.27 -4.23 -32.94
N THR A 336 9.80 -3.20 -32.23
CA THR A 336 10.31 -2.77 -30.93
C THR A 336 10.04 -3.82 -29.84
N VAL A 337 10.68 -3.67 -28.68
CA VAL A 337 10.38 -4.53 -27.51
C VAL A 337 8.90 -4.42 -27.12
N GLY A 338 8.33 -3.22 -27.12
CA GLY A 338 6.92 -3.00 -26.82
C GLY A 338 5.99 -3.74 -27.79
N GLU A 339 6.20 -3.61 -29.09
CA GLU A 339 5.42 -4.32 -30.11
C GLU A 339 5.52 -5.85 -29.97
N ARG A 340 6.70 -6.37 -29.67
CA ARG A 340 6.92 -7.80 -29.43
C ARG A 340 6.25 -8.30 -28.15
N MET A 341 6.22 -7.48 -27.09
CA MET A 341 5.46 -7.79 -25.88
C MET A 341 3.95 -7.77 -26.12
N GLN A 342 3.44 -6.88 -26.98
CA GLN A 342 2.04 -6.91 -27.42
C GLN A 342 1.72 -8.20 -28.19
N ALA A 343 2.63 -8.66 -29.05
CA ALA A 343 2.48 -9.92 -29.76
C ALA A 343 2.46 -11.12 -28.79
N LEU A 344 3.36 -11.15 -27.82
CA LEU A 344 3.38 -12.16 -26.75
C LEU A 344 2.05 -12.18 -25.96
N GLY A 345 1.51 -11.01 -25.60
CA GLY A 345 0.24 -10.90 -24.88
C GLY A 345 -0.99 -11.39 -25.67
N LYS A 346 -0.89 -11.47 -27.00
CA LYS A 346 -1.94 -12.00 -27.87
C LYS A 346 -1.82 -13.51 -28.11
N ASP A 347 -0.69 -14.12 -27.77
CA ASP A 347 -0.40 -15.52 -28.03
C ASP A 347 -1.24 -16.44 -27.14
N SER A 348 -1.99 -17.34 -27.78
CA SER A 348 -2.91 -18.27 -27.11
C SER A 348 -2.21 -19.26 -26.17
N ARG A 349 -0.91 -19.55 -26.37
CA ARG A 349 -0.11 -20.43 -25.51
C ARG A 349 -0.06 -19.92 -24.05
N TYR A 350 -0.13 -18.62 -23.88
CA TYR A 350 -0.03 -17.97 -22.57
C TYR A 350 -1.37 -17.51 -22.00
N LYS A 351 -2.48 -17.77 -22.68
CA LYS A 351 -3.82 -17.46 -22.19
C LYS A 351 -4.37 -18.60 -21.35
N PHE A 352 -5.26 -18.25 -20.45
CA PHE A 352 -6.10 -19.20 -19.72
C PHE A 352 -7.38 -19.49 -20.51
N ALA A 353 -8.00 -20.63 -20.26
CA ALA A 353 -9.29 -20.94 -20.85
C ALA A 353 -10.36 -19.91 -20.42
N PRO A 354 -11.39 -19.64 -21.23
CA PRO A 354 -12.48 -18.77 -20.81
C PRO A 354 -13.38 -19.45 -19.75
N GLY A 355 -14.10 -18.62 -19.00
CA GLY A 355 -15.12 -19.06 -18.04
C GLY A 355 -14.54 -19.72 -16.78
N ASP A 356 -15.35 -20.55 -16.10
CA ASP A 356 -15.03 -21.12 -14.78
C ASP A 356 -13.84 -22.08 -14.82
N LYS A 357 -13.65 -22.79 -15.93
CA LYS A 357 -12.47 -23.63 -16.13
C LYS A 357 -11.19 -22.81 -16.06
N GLY A 358 -11.13 -21.70 -16.78
CA GLY A 358 -9.96 -20.81 -16.75
C GLY A 358 -9.77 -20.13 -15.40
N ARG A 359 -10.85 -19.76 -14.72
CA ARG A 359 -10.76 -19.22 -13.34
C ARG A 359 -10.12 -20.23 -12.38
N ALA A 360 -10.52 -21.49 -12.48
CA ALA A 360 -9.91 -22.58 -11.70
C ALA A 360 -8.44 -22.80 -12.07
N GLU A 361 -8.09 -22.74 -13.36
CA GLU A 361 -6.71 -22.81 -13.83
C GLU A 361 -5.85 -21.68 -13.27
N ILE A 362 -6.35 -20.43 -13.24
CA ILE A 362 -5.66 -19.27 -12.66
C ILE A 362 -5.38 -19.51 -11.17
N MET A 363 -6.38 -19.92 -10.39
CA MET A 363 -6.22 -20.18 -8.97
C MET A 363 -5.19 -21.28 -8.70
N ALA A 364 -5.24 -22.39 -9.44
CA ALA A 364 -4.27 -23.47 -9.33
C ALA A 364 -2.86 -23.02 -9.71
N PHE A 365 -2.73 -22.20 -10.75
CA PHE A 365 -1.46 -21.66 -11.21
C PHE A 365 -0.82 -20.74 -10.16
N ILE A 366 -1.59 -19.85 -9.53
CA ILE A 366 -1.11 -19.01 -8.43
C ILE A 366 -0.61 -19.87 -7.27
N GLN A 367 -1.39 -20.86 -6.84
CA GLN A 367 -1.01 -21.75 -5.74
C GLN A 367 0.29 -22.49 -6.03
N GLU A 368 0.50 -22.93 -7.27
CA GLU A 368 1.74 -23.57 -7.67
C GLU A 368 2.92 -22.59 -7.64
N ARG A 369 2.77 -21.33 -8.09
CA ARG A 369 3.83 -20.31 -7.97
C ARG A 369 4.19 -20.04 -6.51
N VAL A 370 3.19 -19.95 -5.63
CA VAL A 370 3.40 -19.82 -4.17
C VAL A 370 4.14 -21.04 -3.62
N ARG A 371 3.79 -22.26 -4.04
CA ARG A 371 4.48 -23.47 -3.61
C ARG A 371 5.96 -23.46 -4.02
N ILE A 372 6.26 -23.08 -5.26
CA ILE A 372 7.62 -23.00 -5.78
C ILE A 372 8.44 -21.98 -4.99
N ILE A 373 7.96 -20.76 -4.83
CA ILE A 373 8.72 -19.71 -4.12
C ILE A 373 8.99 -20.07 -2.66
N ARG A 374 8.06 -20.74 -1.98
CA ARG A 374 8.26 -21.21 -0.59
C ARG A 374 9.47 -22.11 -0.43
N THR A 375 9.82 -22.92 -1.44
CA THR A 375 11.03 -23.78 -1.41
C THR A 375 12.32 -22.98 -1.48
N LYS A 376 12.25 -21.73 -1.97
CA LYS A 376 13.40 -20.84 -2.13
C LYS A 376 13.63 -19.90 -0.94
N LEU A 377 12.61 -19.65 -0.12
CA LEU A 377 12.69 -18.69 1.00
C LEU A 377 13.87 -18.95 1.98
N PRO A 378 14.22 -20.22 2.35
CA PRO A 378 15.37 -20.47 3.21
C PRO A 378 16.73 -20.09 2.60
N GLN A 379 16.79 -19.89 1.29
CA GLN A 379 17.97 -19.39 0.59
C GLN A 379 18.00 -17.85 0.55
N MET A 380 16.84 -17.19 0.73
CA MET A 380 16.68 -15.74 0.66
C MET A 380 16.76 -15.06 2.02
N PHE A 381 16.35 -15.72 3.10
CA PHE A 381 16.22 -15.15 4.45
C PHE A 381 16.79 -16.08 5.52
N ASN A 382 17.37 -15.50 6.59
CA ASN A 382 17.69 -16.23 7.82
C ASN A 382 16.48 -16.29 8.75
N THR A 383 15.71 -15.20 8.84
CA THR A 383 14.51 -15.10 9.68
C THR A 383 13.28 -15.34 8.82
N LEU A 384 12.63 -16.47 9.01
CA LEU A 384 11.42 -16.82 8.28
C LEU A 384 10.16 -16.48 9.09
N VAL A 385 9.14 -15.94 8.43
CA VAL A 385 7.77 -15.86 8.93
C VAL A 385 6.94 -17.00 8.35
N LYS A 386 5.74 -17.23 8.88
CA LYS A 386 4.87 -18.33 8.39
C LYS A 386 4.46 -18.13 6.93
N GLY A 387 4.32 -16.89 6.49
CA GLY A 387 3.70 -16.58 5.21
C GLY A 387 2.28 -17.12 5.17
N ASN A 388 1.50 -16.83 6.23
CA ASN A 388 0.12 -17.26 6.35
C ASN A 388 -0.72 -16.54 5.31
N LEU A 389 -0.93 -17.19 4.16
CA LEU A 389 -1.52 -16.62 2.94
C LEU A 389 -2.76 -17.41 2.53
N GLU A 390 -3.82 -16.68 2.23
CA GLU A 390 -4.99 -17.17 1.54
C GLU A 390 -5.14 -16.48 0.18
N VAL A 391 -5.21 -17.26 -0.90
CA VAL A 391 -5.50 -16.76 -2.25
C VAL A 391 -7.00 -16.83 -2.47
N ARG A 392 -7.63 -15.68 -2.76
CA ARG A 392 -9.08 -15.59 -2.97
C ARG A 392 -9.43 -14.83 -4.22
N ARG A 393 -10.51 -15.26 -4.88
CA ARG A 393 -11.20 -14.45 -5.86
C ARG A 393 -11.86 -13.26 -5.17
N LEU A 394 -11.80 -12.08 -5.79
CA LEU A 394 -12.61 -10.93 -5.39
C LEU A 394 -14.11 -11.28 -5.43
N PRO A 395 -14.92 -10.75 -4.52
CA PRO A 395 -16.37 -10.83 -4.64
C PRO A 395 -16.81 -10.36 -6.04
N PRO A 396 -17.68 -11.10 -6.75
CA PRO A 396 -18.07 -10.76 -8.12
C PRO A 396 -18.63 -9.34 -8.29
N GLU A 397 -19.27 -8.82 -7.27
CA GLU A 397 -19.82 -7.46 -7.21
C GLU A 397 -18.73 -6.38 -7.15
N GLU A 398 -17.55 -6.67 -6.60
CA GLU A 398 -16.43 -5.74 -6.50
C GLU A 398 -15.54 -5.77 -7.76
N GLU A 399 -15.51 -6.88 -8.48
CA GLU A 399 -14.62 -7.11 -9.62
C GLU A 399 -14.67 -6.01 -10.71
N PRO A 400 -15.83 -5.42 -11.09
CA PRO A 400 -15.88 -4.42 -12.15
C PRO A 400 -15.07 -3.15 -11.88
N GLY A 401 -14.97 -2.72 -10.62
CA GLY A 401 -14.24 -1.50 -10.21
C GLY A 401 -12.86 -1.75 -9.63
N ALA A 402 -12.50 -3.02 -9.41
CA ALA A 402 -11.25 -3.38 -8.74
C ALA A 402 -10.07 -3.53 -9.73
N PRO A 403 -8.81 -3.34 -9.26
CA PRO A 403 -7.62 -3.69 -10.02
C PRO A 403 -7.55 -5.19 -10.30
N GLY A 404 -6.56 -5.62 -11.10
CA GLY A 404 -6.34 -7.03 -11.43
C GLY A 404 -6.08 -7.92 -10.21
N ALA A 405 -5.42 -7.38 -9.20
CA ALA A 405 -5.20 -8.03 -7.90
C ALA A 405 -4.76 -7.01 -6.85
N TYR A 406 -4.81 -7.42 -5.58
CA TYR A 406 -4.14 -6.74 -4.47
C TYR A 406 -3.87 -7.70 -3.31
N GLY A 407 -2.81 -7.41 -2.55
CA GLY A 407 -2.41 -8.18 -1.37
C GLY A 407 -2.48 -7.35 -0.09
N GLY A 408 -2.69 -8.02 1.03
CA GLY A 408 -2.70 -7.39 2.34
C GLY A 408 -2.23 -8.35 3.43
N ALA A 409 -1.53 -7.80 4.43
CA ALA A 409 -1.11 -8.56 5.60
C ALA A 409 -2.31 -9.11 6.37
N GLY A 410 -2.11 -10.21 7.08
CA GLY A 410 -3.07 -10.74 8.03
C GLY A 410 -3.11 -9.94 9.33
N SER A 411 -3.94 -10.41 10.28
CA SER A 411 -4.04 -9.80 11.60
C SER A 411 -2.72 -9.86 12.37
N ILE A 412 -2.54 -8.89 13.28
CA ILE A 412 -1.35 -8.80 14.15
C ILE A 412 -1.18 -10.06 15.01
N ASP A 413 -2.27 -10.64 15.48
CA ASP A 413 -2.30 -11.88 16.28
C ASP A 413 -2.09 -13.16 15.43
N GLY A 414 -2.05 -13.04 14.10
CA GLY A 414 -1.84 -14.15 13.16
C GLY A 414 -3.04 -15.09 13.01
N THR A 415 -4.20 -14.74 13.55
CA THR A 415 -5.43 -15.58 13.46
C THR A 415 -6.12 -15.45 12.11
N ILE A 416 -6.00 -14.27 11.47
CA ILE A 416 -6.50 -14.02 10.12
C ILE A 416 -5.32 -14.05 9.16
N PRO A 417 -5.34 -14.89 8.11
CA PRO A 417 -4.28 -14.95 7.12
C PRO A 417 -4.20 -13.66 6.31
N GLY A 418 -3.01 -13.34 5.84
CA GLY A 418 -2.83 -12.37 4.77
C GLY A 418 -3.57 -12.86 3.53
N LYS A 419 -4.08 -11.94 2.73
CA LYS A 419 -4.90 -12.28 1.57
C LYS A 419 -4.28 -11.75 0.30
N PHE A 420 -4.26 -12.61 -0.71
CA PHE A 420 -4.05 -12.23 -2.08
C PHE A 420 -5.40 -12.33 -2.81
N TRP A 421 -5.97 -11.17 -3.10
CA TRP A 421 -7.23 -11.06 -3.84
C TRP A 421 -6.94 -10.95 -5.33
N ILE A 422 -7.57 -11.81 -6.13
CA ILE A 422 -7.44 -11.82 -7.59
C ILE A 422 -8.78 -11.50 -8.26
N ASN A 423 -8.78 -10.57 -9.20
CA ASN A 423 -9.94 -10.22 -10.00
C ASN A 423 -10.10 -11.23 -11.13
N LEU A 424 -11.17 -11.99 -11.10
CA LEU A 424 -11.48 -13.02 -12.10
C LEU A 424 -12.76 -12.70 -12.89
N ARG A 425 -13.12 -11.41 -13.01
CA ARG A 425 -14.24 -10.94 -13.84
C ARG A 425 -14.18 -11.56 -15.24
N THR A 426 -13.01 -11.51 -15.84
CA THR A 426 -12.66 -12.24 -17.05
C THR A 426 -11.27 -12.86 -16.91
N THR A 427 -11.05 -14.01 -17.53
CA THR A 427 -9.73 -14.67 -17.54
C THR A 427 -8.71 -13.92 -18.40
N GLU A 428 -9.16 -13.02 -19.27
CA GLU A 428 -8.32 -12.20 -20.16
C GLU A 428 -7.52 -11.10 -19.42
N LEU A 429 -7.89 -10.82 -18.16
CA LEU A 429 -7.12 -9.92 -17.30
C LEU A 429 -5.72 -10.46 -16.97
N HIS A 430 -5.53 -11.77 -17.07
CA HIS A 430 -4.29 -12.43 -16.66
C HIS A 430 -3.74 -13.31 -17.78
N THR A 431 -2.42 -13.38 -17.83
CA THR A 431 -1.70 -14.33 -18.69
C THR A 431 -0.81 -15.23 -17.85
N LYS A 432 -0.40 -16.37 -18.41
CA LYS A 432 0.53 -17.28 -17.72
C LYS A 432 1.89 -16.65 -17.50
N PHE A 433 2.29 -15.67 -18.31
CA PHE A 433 3.60 -15.05 -18.20
C PHE A 433 3.63 -13.86 -17.22
N ASP A 434 2.52 -13.13 -17.00
CA ASP A 434 2.48 -11.99 -16.06
C ASP A 434 2.08 -12.39 -14.63
N LEU A 435 1.26 -13.43 -14.49
CA LEU A 435 0.68 -13.86 -13.23
C LEU A 435 1.72 -14.30 -12.17
N PRO A 436 2.87 -14.93 -12.50
CA PRO A 436 3.91 -15.22 -11.52
C PRO A 436 4.49 -13.95 -10.87
N ASP A 437 4.76 -12.93 -11.70
CA ASP A 437 5.29 -11.65 -11.24
C ASP A 437 4.33 -10.98 -10.25
N LEU A 438 3.05 -10.88 -10.62
CA LEU A 438 1.99 -10.37 -9.76
C LEU A 438 1.86 -11.17 -8.45
N THR A 439 1.99 -12.50 -8.52
CA THR A 439 1.94 -13.36 -7.32
C THR A 439 3.08 -13.06 -6.36
N HIS A 440 4.30 -12.83 -6.85
CA HIS A 440 5.45 -12.51 -6.00
C HIS A 440 5.39 -11.08 -5.45
N HIS A 441 4.73 -10.16 -6.15
CA HIS A 441 4.48 -8.80 -5.69
C HIS A 441 3.46 -8.76 -4.54
N GLU A 442 2.29 -9.35 -4.74
CA GLU A 442 1.17 -9.23 -3.80
C GLU A 442 1.29 -10.22 -2.62
N ALA A 443 1.77 -11.43 -2.88
CA ALA A 443 1.77 -12.50 -1.88
C ALA A 443 3.15 -12.70 -1.24
N ILE A 444 3.95 -13.67 -1.72
CA ILE A 444 5.21 -14.14 -1.15
C ILE A 444 6.32 -14.05 -2.20
N PRO A 445 7.46 -13.42 -1.87
CA PRO A 445 7.84 -12.72 -0.65
C PRO A 445 7.47 -11.23 -0.61
N GLY A 446 6.42 -10.80 -1.34
CA GLY A 446 5.95 -9.43 -1.45
C GLY A 446 5.16 -8.92 -0.24
N HIS A 447 4.04 -8.22 -0.50
CA HIS A 447 3.29 -7.48 0.53
C HIS A 447 2.83 -8.33 1.72
N VAL A 448 2.24 -9.52 1.47
CA VAL A 448 1.77 -10.39 2.57
C VAL A 448 2.94 -10.86 3.44
N TRP A 449 4.05 -11.27 2.82
CA TRP A 449 5.26 -11.71 3.54
C TRP A 449 5.87 -10.59 4.39
N GLN A 450 6.06 -9.42 3.79
CA GLN A 450 6.62 -8.24 4.47
C GLN A 450 5.71 -7.78 5.63
N GLY A 451 4.40 -7.84 5.45
CA GLY A 451 3.43 -7.45 6.46
C GLY A 451 3.53 -8.26 7.76
N GLU A 452 3.87 -9.55 7.69
CA GLU A 452 4.05 -10.38 8.90
C GLU A 452 5.25 -9.94 9.75
N TYR A 453 6.28 -9.35 9.16
CA TYR A 453 7.37 -8.72 9.94
C TYR A 453 6.91 -7.41 10.56
N ALA A 454 6.19 -6.59 9.81
CA ALA A 454 5.68 -5.30 10.28
C ALA A 454 4.73 -5.44 11.47
N ASN A 455 3.90 -6.48 11.50
CA ASN A 455 2.98 -6.77 12.61
C ASN A 455 3.65 -7.02 13.97
N LYS A 456 4.97 -7.22 14.01
CA LYS A 456 5.74 -7.42 15.25
C LYS A 456 6.34 -6.12 15.79
N LEU A 457 6.18 -5.02 15.09
CA LEU A 457 6.77 -3.72 15.44
C LEU A 457 5.81 -2.90 16.33
N PRO A 458 6.32 -1.86 17.05
CA PRO A 458 5.47 -0.94 17.82
C PRO A 458 4.38 -0.30 16.96
N LEU A 459 3.24 0.05 17.58
CA LEU A 459 2.05 0.59 16.90
C LEU A 459 2.36 1.77 15.98
N ILE A 460 3.22 2.70 16.40
CA ILE A 460 3.62 3.84 15.57
C ILE A 460 4.19 3.43 14.21
N ARG A 461 4.86 2.26 14.12
CA ARG A 461 5.45 1.71 12.89
C ARG A 461 4.41 1.09 11.96
N THR A 462 3.25 0.72 12.51
CA THR A 462 2.08 0.28 11.73
C THR A 462 1.30 1.49 11.19
N LEU A 463 1.24 2.57 11.98
CA LEU A 463 0.52 3.80 11.60
C LEU A 463 1.28 4.64 10.55
N LEU A 464 2.62 4.60 10.57
CA LEU A 464 3.47 5.32 9.62
C LEU A 464 4.02 4.36 8.57
N SER A 465 3.49 4.41 7.36
CA SER A 465 3.94 3.59 6.25
C SER A 465 4.37 4.45 5.04
N PHE A 466 5.32 3.95 4.26
CA PHE A 466 5.95 4.68 3.15
C PHE A 466 5.83 3.88 1.87
N GLY A 467 5.18 4.45 0.85
CA GLY A 467 4.96 3.80 -0.43
C GLY A 467 6.26 3.37 -1.11
N ALA A 468 7.31 4.19 -1.02
CA ALA A 468 8.61 3.84 -1.59
C ALA A 468 9.19 2.56 -0.98
N TYR A 469 9.01 2.34 0.32
CA TYR A 469 9.45 1.10 0.94
C TYR A 469 8.54 -0.08 0.57
N SER A 470 7.24 0.05 0.76
CA SER A 470 6.29 -1.04 0.55
C SER A 470 6.32 -1.55 -0.90
N GLU A 471 6.23 -0.65 -1.85
CA GLU A 471 6.24 -0.98 -3.27
C GLU A 471 7.65 -1.31 -3.79
N GLY A 472 8.66 -0.62 -3.27
CA GLY A 472 10.06 -0.93 -3.57
C GLY A 472 10.45 -2.32 -3.09
N TRP A 473 9.99 -2.73 -1.89
CA TRP A 473 10.15 -4.10 -1.40
C TRP A 473 9.44 -5.12 -2.28
N ALA A 474 8.18 -4.87 -2.68
CA ALA A 474 7.45 -5.80 -3.52
C ALA A 474 8.14 -6.00 -4.88
N LEU A 475 8.70 -4.95 -5.49
CA LEU A 475 9.54 -5.08 -6.69
C LEU A 475 10.85 -5.83 -6.42
N TYR A 476 11.46 -5.62 -5.26
CA TYR A 476 12.65 -6.35 -4.85
C TYR A 476 12.35 -7.84 -4.60
N ALA A 477 11.18 -8.15 -4.06
CA ALA A 477 10.69 -9.53 -3.92
C ALA A 477 10.53 -10.25 -5.27
N GLN A 478 10.03 -9.56 -6.29
CA GLN A 478 9.98 -10.04 -7.67
C GLN A 478 11.40 -10.29 -8.22
N GLN A 479 12.34 -9.39 -7.95
CA GLN A 479 13.75 -9.56 -8.31
C GLN A 479 14.37 -10.78 -7.62
N LEU A 480 14.13 -10.99 -6.34
CA LEU A 480 14.60 -12.17 -5.63
C LEU A 480 14.06 -13.46 -6.26
N ALA A 481 12.80 -13.49 -6.69
CA ALA A 481 12.24 -14.64 -7.39
C ALA A 481 13.03 -14.96 -8.68
N ASP A 482 13.40 -13.96 -9.48
CA ASP A 482 14.24 -14.12 -10.67
C ASP A 482 15.67 -14.58 -10.30
N GLU A 483 16.33 -13.94 -9.35
CA GLU A 483 17.70 -14.25 -8.93
C GLU A 483 17.85 -15.66 -8.32
N PHE A 484 16.79 -16.19 -7.70
CA PHE A 484 16.77 -17.54 -7.15
C PHE A 484 16.16 -18.60 -8.08
N GLY A 485 16.07 -18.29 -9.38
CA GLY A 485 15.80 -19.26 -10.45
C GLY A 485 14.35 -19.69 -10.59
N VAL A 486 13.37 -18.87 -10.16
CA VAL A 486 11.94 -19.21 -10.31
C VAL A 486 11.50 -19.24 -11.78
N TYR A 487 12.23 -18.56 -12.66
CA TYR A 487 11.92 -18.44 -14.09
C TYR A 487 12.89 -19.21 -15.01
N ASP A 488 13.80 -20.02 -14.47
CA ASP A 488 14.86 -20.66 -15.29
C ASP A 488 14.29 -21.62 -16.34
N ASP A 489 13.21 -22.29 -16.04
CA ASP A 489 12.46 -23.18 -16.95
C ASP A 489 11.27 -22.47 -17.63
N PHE A 490 11.07 -21.18 -17.38
CA PHE A 490 9.94 -20.41 -17.89
C PHE A 490 10.33 -19.02 -18.43
N PRO A 491 11.01 -18.93 -19.59
CA PRO A 491 11.47 -17.66 -20.17
C PRO A 491 10.37 -16.62 -20.38
N ALA A 492 9.15 -17.04 -20.74
CA ALA A 492 8.01 -16.14 -20.88
C ALA A 492 7.61 -15.52 -19.53
N GLY A 493 7.68 -16.28 -18.44
CA GLY A 493 7.45 -15.73 -17.08
C GLY A 493 8.50 -14.70 -16.68
N ARG A 494 9.78 -14.91 -17.07
CA ARG A 494 10.83 -13.90 -16.90
C ARG A 494 10.55 -12.63 -17.70
N LEU A 495 9.96 -12.73 -18.90
CA LEU A 495 9.49 -11.56 -19.65
C LEU A 495 8.37 -10.82 -18.92
N GLY A 496 7.44 -11.53 -18.28
CA GLY A 496 6.40 -10.92 -17.46
C GLY A 496 6.98 -10.10 -16.30
N TYR A 497 7.94 -10.68 -15.58
CA TYR A 497 8.70 -9.97 -14.54
C TYR A 497 9.42 -8.73 -15.09
N LEU A 498 10.16 -8.85 -16.17
CA LEU A 498 10.88 -7.72 -16.78
C LEU A 498 9.92 -6.64 -17.29
N GLN A 499 8.78 -7.02 -17.89
CA GLN A 499 7.72 -6.10 -18.28
C GLN A 499 7.11 -5.38 -17.09
N GLY A 500 6.90 -6.08 -15.97
CA GLY A 500 6.44 -5.50 -14.71
C GLY A 500 7.40 -4.43 -14.19
N LEU A 501 8.71 -4.68 -14.23
CA LEU A 501 9.73 -3.66 -13.87
C LEU A 501 9.77 -2.52 -14.87
N ALA A 502 9.69 -2.80 -16.19
CA ALA A 502 9.67 -1.79 -17.24
C ALA A 502 8.44 -0.88 -17.12
N PHE A 503 7.28 -1.43 -16.76
CA PHE A 503 6.08 -0.65 -16.44
C PHE A 503 6.34 0.36 -15.32
N ARG A 504 7.07 -0.03 -14.25
CA ARG A 504 7.42 0.86 -13.14
C ARG A 504 8.50 1.90 -13.55
N ALA A 505 9.37 1.58 -14.49
CA ALA A 505 10.27 2.56 -15.11
C ALA A 505 9.50 3.57 -15.98
N CYS A 506 8.52 3.13 -16.76
CA CYS A 506 7.61 4.01 -17.50
C CYS A 506 6.85 4.96 -16.56
N ARG A 507 6.44 4.52 -15.37
CA ARG A 507 5.79 5.40 -14.38
C ARG A 507 6.65 6.61 -14.02
N LEU A 508 7.97 6.43 -13.84
CA LEU A 508 8.89 7.53 -13.55
C LEU A 508 8.88 8.58 -14.67
N VAL A 509 8.91 8.11 -15.92
CA VAL A 509 8.93 8.98 -17.11
C VAL A 509 7.60 9.69 -17.31
N VAL A 510 6.49 8.97 -17.17
CA VAL A 510 5.15 9.52 -17.43
C VAL A 510 4.70 10.47 -16.33
N ASP A 511 4.87 10.14 -15.05
CA ASP A 511 4.50 11.00 -13.93
C ASP A 511 5.25 12.34 -14.02
N THR A 512 6.58 12.30 -14.19
CA THR A 512 7.40 13.51 -14.36
C THR A 512 7.12 14.21 -15.69
N GLY A 513 6.76 13.46 -16.73
CA GLY A 513 6.30 13.99 -18.01
C GLY A 513 5.08 14.86 -17.88
N LEU A 514 4.04 14.33 -17.21
CA LEU A 514 2.78 15.02 -16.96
C LEU A 514 2.97 16.27 -16.09
N HIS A 515 3.68 16.15 -14.95
CA HIS A 515 3.69 17.17 -13.91
C HIS A 515 4.81 18.21 -14.06
N SER A 516 5.92 17.88 -14.74
CA SER A 516 7.06 18.76 -14.88
C SER A 516 7.39 19.11 -16.33
N LYS A 517 7.10 18.22 -17.30
CA LYS A 517 7.47 18.42 -18.71
C LYS A 517 6.28 18.75 -19.62
N ARG A 518 5.13 19.05 -19.04
CA ARG A 518 3.91 19.48 -19.73
C ARG A 518 3.40 18.47 -20.78
N TRP A 519 3.59 17.18 -20.53
CA TRP A 519 3.02 16.16 -21.39
C TRP A 519 1.49 16.18 -21.29
N THR A 520 0.84 15.88 -22.42
CA THR A 520 -0.60 15.61 -22.41
C THR A 520 -0.86 14.22 -21.83
N ARG A 521 -2.11 13.98 -21.43
CA ARG A 521 -2.59 12.67 -21.00
C ARG A 521 -2.34 11.59 -22.07
N GLU A 522 -2.60 11.91 -23.33
CA GLU A 522 -2.44 11.01 -24.48
C GLU A 522 -0.96 10.68 -24.74
N GLN A 523 -0.04 11.61 -24.52
CA GLN A 523 1.40 11.35 -24.60
C GLN A 523 1.81 10.33 -23.51
N GLY A 524 1.29 10.46 -22.30
CA GLY A 524 1.54 9.50 -21.22
C GLY A 524 1.02 8.10 -21.54
N VAL A 525 -0.20 7.99 -22.05
CA VAL A 525 -0.79 6.71 -22.48
C VAL A 525 0.02 6.09 -23.60
N ARG A 526 0.36 6.86 -24.63
CA ARG A 526 1.13 6.38 -25.78
C ARG A 526 2.51 5.86 -25.36
N PHE A 527 3.19 6.54 -24.44
CA PHE A 527 4.50 6.12 -23.95
C PHE A 527 4.45 4.69 -23.35
N PHE A 528 3.43 4.37 -22.55
CA PHE A 528 3.26 3.02 -22.03
C PHE A 528 2.97 1.98 -23.13
N VAL A 529 2.16 2.33 -24.12
CA VAL A 529 1.81 1.43 -25.22
C VAL A 529 3.04 1.12 -26.05
N ASP A 530 3.80 2.15 -26.44
CA ASP A 530 4.94 2.03 -27.36
C ASP A 530 6.14 1.36 -26.68
N GLU A 531 6.44 1.73 -25.43
CA GLU A 531 7.67 1.32 -24.76
C GLU A 531 7.54 0.01 -23.96
N ASN A 532 6.35 -0.25 -23.39
CA ASN A 532 6.11 -1.41 -22.54
C ASN A 532 5.19 -2.48 -23.16
N GLY A 533 4.53 -2.16 -24.28
CA GLY A 533 3.55 -3.03 -24.89
C GLY A 533 2.24 -3.16 -24.10
N SER A 534 1.95 -2.18 -23.25
CA SER A 534 0.75 -2.15 -22.41
C SER A 534 -0.52 -1.93 -23.23
N LYS A 535 -1.68 -2.37 -22.74
CA LYS A 535 -2.97 -2.09 -23.38
C LYS A 535 -3.40 -0.65 -23.09
N ALA A 536 -3.77 0.10 -24.12
CA ALA A 536 -4.11 1.52 -24.03
C ALA A 536 -5.22 1.80 -23.00
N GLU A 537 -6.26 0.96 -22.94
CA GLU A 537 -7.38 1.11 -22.03
C GLU A 537 -6.96 0.97 -20.55
N GLU A 538 -6.07 0.01 -20.26
CA GLU A 538 -5.54 -0.21 -18.90
C GLU A 538 -4.67 0.96 -18.45
N VAL A 539 -3.73 1.40 -19.30
CA VAL A 539 -2.84 2.49 -18.93
C VAL A 539 -3.49 3.86 -18.96
N ALA A 540 -4.62 4.05 -19.64
CA ALA A 540 -5.40 5.27 -19.56
C ALA A 540 -5.90 5.53 -18.11
N SER A 541 -6.38 4.48 -17.43
CA SER A 541 -6.78 4.58 -16.03
C SER A 541 -5.60 4.85 -15.09
N GLU A 542 -4.44 4.27 -15.39
CA GLU A 542 -3.20 4.51 -14.65
C GLU A 542 -2.73 5.96 -14.79
N VAL A 543 -2.72 6.52 -16.02
CA VAL A 543 -2.34 7.93 -16.27
C VAL A 543 -3.30 8.87 -15.55
N ASP A 544 -4.60 8.59 -15.55
CA ASP A 544 -5.60 9.38 -14.80
C ASP A 544 -5.34 9.34 -13.29
N ARG A 545 -4.88 8.20 -12.76
CA ARG A 545 -4.47 8.07 -11.36
C ARG A 545 -3.24 8.94 -11.05
N TYR A 546 -2.27 9.03 -11.95
CA TYR A 546 -1.10 9.90 -11.75
C TYR A 546 -1.49 11.37 -11.70
N CYS A 547 -2.46 11.79 -12.52
CA CYS A 547 -2.98 13.15 -12.48
C CYS A 547 -3.63 13.53 -11.14
N SER A 548 -4.19 12.56 -10.41
CA SER A 548 -4.83 12.78 -9.10
C SER A 548 -3.90 12.53 -7.91
N TRP A 549 -2.82 11.74 -8.09
CA TRP A 549 -1.81 11.45 -7.06
C TRP A 549 -0.39 11.73 -7.60
N PRO A 550 -0.03 13.01 -7.80
CA PRO A 550 1.27 13.39 -8.32
C PRO A 550 2.42 12.78 -7.52
N GLY A 551 3.37 12.18 -8.19
CA GLY A 551 4.57 11.58 -7.60
C GLY A 551 4.38 10.20 -6.99
N GLN A 552 3.14 9.75 -6.71
CA GLN A 552 2.89 8.45 -6.06
C GLN A 552 3.44 7.29 -6.90
N ALA A 553 3.26 7.34 -8.22
CA ALA A 553 3.73 6.32 -9.14
C ALA A 553 5.27 6.18 -9.16
N CYS A 554 6.01 7.22 -8.77
CA CYS A 554 7.46 7.21 -8.70
C CYS A 554 8.01 6.41 -7.51
N GLY A 555 7.25 6.28 -6.42
CA GLY A 555 7.67 5.56 -5.21
C GLY A 555 8.12 4.13 -5.49
N TYR A 556 7.41 3.42 -6.36
CA TYR A 556 7.68 2.02 -6.73
C TYR A 556 9.14 1.78 -7.17
N LYS A 557 9.52 2.36 -8.29
CA LYS A 557 10.84 2.10 -8.89
C LYS A 557 11.96 2.82 -8.14
N ILE A 558 11.72 4.01 -7.59
CA ILE A 558 12.72 4.72 -6.77
C ILE A 558 13.00 3.93 -5.49
N GLY A 559 11.99 3.38 -4.83
CA GLY A 559 12.18 2.51 -3.67
C GLY A 559 12.99 1.25 -4.00
N HIS A 560 12.64 0.57 -5.09
CA HIS A 560 13.39 -0.59 -5.60
C HIS A 560 14.87 -0.25 -5.89
N THR A 561 15.11 0.87 -6.58
CA THR A 561 16.46 1.35 -6.89
C THR A 561 17.24 1.67 -5.63
N ALA A 562 16.59 2.28 -4.62
CA ALA A 562 17.22 2.57 -3.33
C ALA A 562 17.61 1.29 -2.58
N ILE A 563 16.74 0.28 -2.51
CA ILE A 563 17.05 -1.01 -1.88
C ILE A 563 18.25 -1.66 -2.58
N ASN A 564 18.30 -1.67 -3.91
CA ASN A 564 19.43 -2.23 -4.66
C ASN A 564 20.72 -1.43 -4.46
N ARG A 565 20.67 -0.10 -4.42
CA ARG A 565 21.82 0.75 -4.15
C ARG A 565 22.43 0.43 -2.78
N GLU A 566 21.61 0.30 -1.74
CA GLU A 566 22.10 -0.07 -0.40
C GLU A 566 22.62 -1.52 -0.36
N ARG A 567 22.04 -2.43 -1.16
CA ARG A 567 22.56 -3.79 -1.36
C ARG A 567 23.97 -3.80 -1.96
N ASP A 568 24.19 -3.02 -3.00
CA ASP A 568 25.49 -2.94 -3.67
C ASP A 568 26.55 -2.27 -2.77
N LYS A 569 26.13 -1.23 -2.02
CA LYS A 569 26.96 -0.59 -0.99
C LYS A 569 27.40 -1.61 0.08
N ALA A 570 26.46 -2.41 0.60
CA ALA A 570 26.76 -3.45 1.59
C ALA A 570 27.70 -4.54 1.02
N LYS A 571 27.48 -4.99 -0.23
CA LYS A 571 28.39 -5.92 -0.93
C LYS A 571 29.79 -5.37 -1.04
N ALA A 572 29.94 -4.12 -1.50
CA ALA A 572 31.23 -3.47 -1.63
C ALA A 572 31.94 -3.32 -0.29
N ALA A 573 31.19 -2.98 0.77
CA ALA A 573 31.71 -2.77 2.11
C ALA A 573 32.14 -4.04 2.82
N LEU A 574 31.45 -5.17 2.62
CA LEU A 574 31.66 -6.44 3.33
C LEU A 574 32.53 -7.44 2.56
N GLY A 575 32.59 -7.33 1.22
CA GLY A 575 33.36 -8.26 0.38
C GLY A 575 32.94 -9.71 0.61
N ALA A 576 33.88 -10.57 0.97
CA ALA A 576 33.61 -12.00 1.23
C ALA A 576 32.71 -12.28 2.45
N ARG A 577 32.50 -11.28 3.33
CA ARG A 577 31.58 -11.40 4.49
C ARG A 577 30.13 -11.05 4.14
N TYR A 578 29.85 -10.60 2.90
CA TYR A 578 28.49 -10.30 2.48
C TYR A 578 27.67 -11.57 2.39
N ASP A 579 26.51 -11.57 3.07
CA ASP A 579 25.50 -12.61 2.99
C ASP A 579 24.16 -11.99 2.56
N ILE A 580 23.60 -12.48 1.46
CA ILE A 580 22.32 -11.99 0.91
C ILE A 580 21.17 -12.18 1.90
N LYS A 581 21.16 -13.25 2.68
CA LYS A 581 20.10 -13.55 3.64
C LYS A 581 20.14 -12.55 4.79
N ALA A 582 21.34 -12.26 5.30
CA ALA A 582 21.53 -11.27 6.36
C ALA A 582 21.18 -9.84 5.87
N TYR A 583 21.50 -9.52 4.61
CA TYR A 583 21.09 -8.26 4.00
C TYR A 583 19.56 -8.15 3.89
N ASN A 584 18.89 -9.19 3.37
CA ASN A 584 17.44 -9.20 3.25
C ASN A 584 16.73 -9.10 4.61
N ASP A 585 17.28 -9.79 5.62
CA ASP A 585 16.81 -9.64 7.01
C ASP A 585 17.00 -8.21 7.53
N ALA A 586 18.13 -7.56 7.25
CA ALA A 586 18.38 -6.17 7.67
C ALA A 586 17.39 -5.19 7.04
N VAL A 587 16.95 -5.46 5.81
CA VAL A 587 15.90 -4.66 5.15
C VAL A 587 14.53 -4.94 5.77
N VAL A 588 14.09 -6.21 5.85
CA VAL A 588 12.69 -6.54 6.16
C VAL A 588 12.38 -6.46 7.66
N LEU A 589 13.32 -6.80 8.54
CA LEU A 589 13.15 -6.73 10.00
C LEU A 589 13.07 -5.28 10.51
N GLY A 590 13.70 -4.35 9.79
CA GLY A 590 13.57 -2.91 10.04
C GLY A 590 12.14 -2.39 9.84
N GLY A 591 11.29 -3.13 9.14
CA GLY A 591 9.91 -2.76 8.82
C GLY A 591 9.83 -1.62 7.79
N ASN A 592 8.63 -1.11 7.60
CA ASN A 592 8.37 -0.02 6.65
C ASN A 592 9.02 1.28 7.13
N VAL A 593 10.00 1.80 6.39
CA VAL A 593 10.80 2.98 6.72
C VAL A 593 11.02 3.88 5.50
N PRO A 594 11.29 5.18 5.70
CA PRO A 594 11.81 6.05 4.62
C PRO A 594 13.15 5.56 4.10
N MET A 595 13.51 5.91 2.87
CA MET A 595 14.74 5.43 2.23
C MET A 595 16.03 5.91 2.91
N ASP A 596 16.02 7.08 3.54
CA ASP A 596 17.14 7.58 4.34
C ASP A 596 17.31 6.78 5.66
N VAL A 597 16.23 6.33 6.27
CA VAL A 597 16.25 5.45 7.45
C VAL A 597 16.66 4.04 7.05
N LEU A 598 16.22 3.54 5.88
CA LEU A 598 16.69 2.27 5.34
C LEU A 598 18.22 2.28 5.17
N ALA A 599 18.78 3.34 4.60
CA ALA A 599 20.23 3.48 4.44
C ALA A 599 20.98 3.38 5.77
N LYS A 600 20.48 4.06 6.83
CA LYS A 600 21.03 3.96 8.18
C LYS A 600 20.96 2.54 8.75
N ASN A 601 19.83 1.84 8.54
CA ASN A 601 19.66 0.45 9.00
C ASN A 601 20.66 -0.49 8.30
N VAL A 602 20.93 -0.27 7.03
CA VAL A 602 21.95 -1.04 6.28
C VAL A 602 23.36 -0.68 6.73
N ASP A 603 23.67 0.58 7.02
CA ASP A 603 24.96 0.99 7.58
C ASP A 603 25.22 0.32 8.95
N ASP A 604 24.19 0.24 9.80
CA ASP A 604 24.26 -0.49 11.06
C ASP A 604 24.49 -2.00 10.86
N TYR A 605 23.85 -2.60 9.86
CA TYR A 605 24.11 -4.00 9.48
C TYR A 605 25.57 -4.20 9.06
N VAL A 606 26.09 -3.33 8.21
CA VAL A 606 27.48 -3.38 7.75
C VAL A 606 28.45 -3.23 8.92
N ALA A 607 28.20 -2.27 9.81
CA ALA A 607 29.04 -2.05 11.00
C ALA A 607 29.07 -3.28 11.91
N ARG A 608 27.93 -3.87 12.24
CA ARG A 608 27.84 -5.09 13.07
C ARG A 608 28.51 -6.31 12.43
N THR A 609 28.43 -6.45 11.10
CA THR A 609 29.06 -7.58 10.40
C THR A 609 30.57 -7.42 10.28
N ARG A 610 31.08 -6.18 10.37
CA ARG A 610 32.54 -5.90 10.39
C ARG A 610 33.17 -6.11 11.76
N ALA A 611 32.43 -5.83 12.83
CA ALA A 611 32.87 -6.06 14.21
C ALA A 611 32.97 -7.55 14.52
#